data_bffaa1a394d176d966d8222f7f6fdb03
#
_entry.id   bffaa1a394d176d966d8222f7f6fdb03
#
_cell.length_a   1.000
_cell.length_b   1.000
_cell.length_c   1.000
_cell.angle_alpha   90.00
_cell.angle_beta   90.00
_cell.angle_gamma   90.00
#
_symmetry.space_group_name_H-M   'P 1'
#
loop_
_entity.id
_entity.type
_entity.pdbx_description
1 polymer ?
#
loop_
_entity_poly.entity_id
_entity_poly.type
_entity_poly.pdbx_seq_one_letter_code
_entity_poly.pdbx_strand_id
1 'polypeptide(L)'
;MLSRQVKLTEVRDSEKVLMPTYASRELDTAVPKYEMPEKEMLPKIAYNLVHDELMLDGNSRLNLATFVTTWMEPEARQLMSETFDKNMIDKDEYPQTAELEMRCVNMLSRLYHAPEAGKACGCSTIGSSEAVMLGNMALKWRWRERMKAQGKPTDKPNLVLGIDVQVCWEKFCRYWDVEPRFIPMDKGRYIINAEEVIKRVDENTIGVAAILGTTFTGQYEPIEEVNSALDKLNKKTGWDVPIHVDAASGGFIAPFIQPDLKWDFRLKWVKSINVSGHKYGLVYPGVGWVIWRDWEELPKDLIFWVNYLGGEMPTFAINFSRPGNQIVAQYYNFLRLGKEGYRRIMQTLQDNALYLSGEIAKLGPFEIVTDGSDIPVLTFKIKGKTNFTVFDISEMVRDRGWLIPAYTMPENIQDLAVLRIVVKEGFSRDMADLLIGDLKRILKHYETQPSRKPLEPEKKDKYRKHC
;
A
#
# COMPACT_ATOMS: atom_id res chain seq x y z
N MET A 1 -44.89 -12.38 -3.97
CA MET A 1 -43.97 -13.27 -3.23
C MET A 1 -44.49 -13.43 -1.84
N LEU A 2 -44.91 -14.66 -1.47
CA LEU A 2 -45.45 -14.95 -0.15
C LEU A 2 -44.28 -15.03 0.85
N SER A 3 -44.19 -14.05 1.72
CA SER A 3 -43.29 -14.17 2.90
C SER A 3 -43.81 -15.37 3.72
N ARG A 4 -42.99 -16.43 3.84
CA ARG A 4 -43.26 -17.47 4.82
C ARG A 4 -43.25 -16.82 6.21
N GLN A 5 -44.39 -16.74 6.83
CA GLN A 5 -44.47 -16.39 8.25
C GLN A 5 -43.81 -17.53 9.02
N VAL A 6 -42.60 -17.27 9.54
CA VAL A 6 -41.92 -18.17 10.47
C VAL A 6 -42.82 -18.28 11.71
N LYS A 7 -43.22 -19.51 12.09
CA LYS A 7 -44.06 -19.70 13.26
C LYS A 7 -43.33 -19.21 14.51
N LEU A 8 -44.01 -18.53 15.40
CA LEU A 8 -43.44 -17.97 16.64
C LEU A 8 -42.73 -19.01 17.52
N THR A 9 -43.09 -20.31 17.40
CA THR A 9 -42.39 -21.43 18.02
C THR A 9 -41.00 -21.67 17.44
N GLU A 10 -40.82 -21.52 16.11
CA GLU A 10 -39.52 -21.70 15.47
C GLU A 10 -38.55 -20.54 15.79
N VAL A 11 -39.09 -19.33 16.00
CA VAL A 11 -38.30 -18.17 16.46
C VAL A 11 -37.83 -18.34 17.90
N ARG A 12 -38.69 -18.87 18.80
CA ARG A 12 -38.29 -19.12 20.18
C ARG A 12 -37.27 -20.23 20.36
N ASP A 13 -37.35 -21.27 19.56
CA ASP A 13 -36.35 -22.34 19.58
C ASP A 13 -35.03 -21.88 18.96
N SER A 14 -35.05 -21.02 17.92
CA SER A 14 -33.87 -20.38 17.37
C SER A 14 -33.19 -19.40 18.35
N GLU A 15 -33.96 -18.67 19.17
CA GLU A 15 -33.41 -17.81 20.22
C GLU A 15 -32.72 -18.57 21.33
N LYS A 16 -33.15 -19.78 21.65
CA LYS A 16 -32.47 -20.67 22.65
C LYS A 16 -31.16 -21.22 22.13
N VAL A 17 -31.06 -21.49 20.83
CA VAL A 17 -29.84 -21.95 20.15
C VAL A 17 -28.79 -20.84 20.03
N LEU A 18 -29.16 -19.58 20.25
CA LEU A 18 -28.37 -18.40 19.95
C LEU A 18 -27.66 -17.75 21.15
N MET A 19 -27.63 -18.40 22.30
CA MET A 19 -26.84 -17.91 23.44
C MET A 19 -25.42 -18.48 23.41
N PRO A 20 -24.45 -17.74 22.86
CA PRO A 20 -23.09 -18.25 22.68
C PRO A 20 -22.36 -18.56 23.99
N THR A 21 -22.83 -18.02 25.10
CA THR A 21 -22.25 -18.26 26.44
C THR A 21 -22.57 -19.63 26.98
N TYR A 22 -23.64 -20.25 26.51
CA TYR A 22 -24.06 -21.58 26.92
C TYR A 22 -24.12 -22.47 25.67
N ALA A 23 -23.04 -23.20 25.39
CA ALA A 23 -23.01 -24.15 24.29
C ALA A 23 -24.20 -25.12 24.38
N SER A 24 -25.14 -25.05 23.43
CA SER A 24 -26.21 -26.03 23.32
C SER A 24 -25.74 -27.19 22.44
N ARG A 25 -26.29 -28.39 22.68
CA ARG A 25 -25.98 -29.60 21.88
C ARG A 25 -26.27 -29.39 20.37
N GLU A 26 -27.14 -28.46 20.04
CA GLU A 26 -27.52 -28.15 18.67
C GLU A 26 -26.45 -27.29 17.92
N LEU A 27 -25.55 -26.62 18.67
CA LEU A 27 -24.36 -25.93 18.13
C LEU A 27 -23.14 -26.84 18.00
N ASP A 28 -23.21 -28.08 18.53
CA ASP A 28 -22.12 -29.06 18.51
C ASP A 28 -22.11 -29.90 17.21
N THR A 29 -22.78 -29.42 16.16
CA THR A 29 -22.79 -30.07 14.87
C THR A 29 -21.58 -29.56 14.09
N ALA A 30 -20.67 -30.45 13.69
CA ALA A 30 -19.54 -30.12 12.87
C ALA A 30 -20.01 -29.54 11.51
N VAL A 31 -19.67 -28.29 11.24
CA VAL A 31 -19.94 -27.65 9.96
C VAL A 31 -18.77 -27.92 9.02
N PRO A 32 -19.03 -28.41 7.77
CA PRO A 32 -17.98 -28.58 6.78
C PRO A 32 -17.23 -27.26 6.54
N LYS A 33 -15.89 -27.28 6.61
CA LYS A 33 -15.07 -26.07 6.38
C LYS A 33 -14.68 -25.86 4.92
N TYR A 34 -14.60 -26.92 4.16
CA TYR A 34 -14.09 -26.93 2.79
C TYR A 34 -15.14 -27.35 1.75
N GLU A 35 -16.35 -27.58 2.18
CA GLU A 35 -17.49 -27.94 1.34
C GLU A 35 -18.66 -27.01 1.68
N MET A 36 -19.47 -26.68 0.68
CA MET A 36 -20.69 -25.91 0.92
C MET A 36 -21.67 -26.79 1.71
N PRO A 37 -22.21 -26.31 2.84
CA PRO A 37 -23.24 -27.07 3.56
C PRO A 37 -24.46 -27.37 2.68
N GLU A 38 -24.99 -28.59 2.79
CA GLU A 38 -26.18 -29.03 2.05
C GLU A 38 -27.46 -28.24 2.41
N LYS A 39 -27.52 -27.69 3.61
CA LYS A 39 -28.68 -26.97 4.13
C LYS A 39 -28.34 -25.54 4.52
N GLU A 40 -29.30 -24.66 4.37
CA GLU A 40 -29.26 -23.32 4.95
C GLU A 40 -29.19 -23.36 6.49
N MET A 41 -28.54 -22.37 7.08
CA MET A 41 -28.54 -22.16 8.53
C MET A 41 -29.09 -20.78 8.87
N LEU A 42 -29.46 -20.60 10.15
CA LEU A 42 -29.92 -19.31 10.62
C LEU A 42 -28.80 -18.26 10.49
N PRO A 43 -29.10 -17.02 10.02
CA PRO A 43 -28.11 -15.96 9.79
C PRO A 43 -27.23 -15.69 11.01
N LYS A 44 -27.80 -15.74 12.22
CA LYS A 44 -27.05 -15.47 13.46
C LYS A 44 -26.10 -16.63 13.84
N ILE A 45 -26.45 -17.87 13.51
CA ILE A 45 -25.52 -19.01 13.69
C ILE A 45 -24.35 -18.87 12.73
N ALA A 46 -24.62 -18.60 11.45
CA ALA A 46 -23.57 -18.35 10.45
C ALA A 46 -22.67 -17.18 10.86
N TYR A 47 -23.28 -16.07 11.36
CA TYR A 47 -22.53 -14.94 11.90
C TYR A 47 -21.59 -15.35 13.03
N ASN A 48 -22.10 -16.08 14.04
CA ASN A 48 -21.28 -16.47 15.18
C ASN A 48 -20.12 -17.39 14.77
N LEU A 49 -20.36 -18.38 13.91
CA LEU A 49 -19.32 -19.28 13.42
C LEU A 49 -18.19 -18.53 12.72
N VAL A 50 -18.54 -17.58 11.84
CA VAL A 50 -17.53 -16.76 11.17
C VAL A 50 -16.83 -15.81 12.14
N HIS A 51 -17.58 -15.13 13.00
CA HIS A 51 -17.05 -14.20 13.99
C HIS A 51 -16.06 -14.87 14.96
N ASP A 52 -16.39 -16.10 15.43
CA ASP A 52 -15.55 -16.82 16.38
C ASP A 52 -14.22 -17.23 15.73
N GLU A 53 -14.21 -17.63 14.46
CA GLU A 53 -12.95 -17.87 13.73
C GLU A 53 -12.12 -16.60 13.59
N LEU A 54 -12.74 -15.44 13.32
CA LEU A 54 -12.06 -14.15 13.20
C LEU A 54 -11.45 -13.66 14.54
N MET A 55 -11.90 -14.16 15.69
CA MET A 55 -11.28 -13.87 16.98
C MET A 55 -9.83 -14.39 17.10
N LEU A 56 -9.43 -15.32 16.24
CA LEU A 56 -8.06 -15.82 16.15
C LEU A 56 -7.12 -14.87 15.38
N ASP A 57 -7.67 -13.86 14.70
CA ASP A 57 -6.86 -12.84 14.03
C ASP A 57 -6.14 -11.94 15.03
N GLY A 58 -5.00 -11.42 14.61
CA GLY A 58 -4.17 -10.52 15.44
C GLY A 58 -4.84 -9.17 15.70
N ASN A 59 -4.40 -8.50 16.76
CA ASN A 59 -4.82 -7.13 17.04
C ASN A 59 -4.19 -6.16 16.03
N SER A 60 -5.00 -5.50 15.21
CA SER A 60 -4.56 -4.59 14.16
C SER A 60 -3.76 -3.39 14.66
N ARG A 61 -3.97 -2.92 15.90
CA ARG A 61 -3.19 -1.83 16.51
C ARG A 61 -1.76 -2.24 16.86
N LEU A 62 -1.52 -3.53 17.11
CA LEU A 62 -0.20 -4.08 17.42
C LEU A 62 0.54 -4.55 16.15
N ASN A 63 -0.11 -4.48 14.99
CA ASN A 63 0.49 -4.83 13.72
C ASN A 63 1.28 -3.64 13.16
N LEU A 64 2.58 -3.66 13.38
CA LEU A 64 3.54 -2.67 12.89
C LEU A 64 4.25 -3.12 11.58
N ALA A 65 3.75 -4.21 10.98
CA ALA A 65 4.27 -4.73 9.71
C ALA A 65 3.61 -4.10 8.49
N THR A 66 2.33 -3.73 8.59
CA THR A 66 1.53 -3.24 7.47
C THR A 66 1.41 -1.72 7.46
N PHE A 67 1.39 -1.17 6.24
CA PHE A 67 1.10 0.25 6.00
C PHE A 67 -0.41 0.56 5.96
N VAL A 68 -1.25 -0.46 5.92
CA VAL A 68 -2.69 -0.32 5.67
C VAL A 68 -3.41 0.24 6.89
N THR A 69 -4.33 1.18 6.63
CA THR A 69 -5.23 1.76 7.63
C THR A 69 -6.13 0.69 8.24
N THR A 70 -6.25 0.71 9.56
CA THR A 70 -7.00 -0.27 10.34
C THR A 70 -8.08 0.34 11.23
N TRP A 71 -8.24 1.66 11.19
CA TRP A 71 -9.24 2.37 11.96
C TRP A 71 -9.78 3.58 11.19
N MET A 72 -11.08 3.81 11.28
CA MET A 72 -11.77 5.02 10.78
C MET A 72 -12.81 5.48 11.80
N GLU A 73 -13.18 6.75 11.77
CA GLU A 73 -14.21 7.35 12.60
C GLU A 73 -15.57 6.63 12.43
N PRO A 74 -16.43 6.63 13.47
CA PRO A 74 -17.75 5.99 13.39
C PRO A 74 -18.60 6.49 12.21
N GLU A 75 -18.59 7.80 11.93
CA GLU A 75 -19.34 8.42 10.83
C GLU A 75 -18.84 7.94 9.46
N ALA A 76 -17.54 7.76 9.29
CA ALA A 76 -16.97 7.20 8.07
C ALA A 76 -17.42 5.75 7.87
N ARG A 77 -17.39 4.93 8.93
CA ARG A 77 -17.86 3.53 8.89
C ARG A 77 -19.35 3.43 8.60
N GLN A 78 -20.15 4.34 9.15
CA GLN A 78 -21.58 4.44 8.85
C GLN A 78 -21.82 4.74 7.38
N LEU A 79 -21.16 5.78 6.82
CA LEU A 79 -21.25 6.10 5.39
C LEU A 79 -20.82 4.94 4.50
N MET A 80 -19.75 4.24 4.87
CA MET A 80 -19.32 3.04 4.13
C MET A 80 -20.38 1.95 4.14
N SER A 81 -21.02 1.71 5.29
CA SER A 81 -22.09 0.72 5.43
C SER A 81 -23.34 1.10 4.61
N GLU A 82 -23.69 2.36 4.57
CA GLU A 82 -24.83 2.90 3.80
C GLU A 82 -24.59 2.88 2.28
N THR A 83 -23.34 2.64 1.85
CA THR A 83 -22.91 2.71 0.45
C THR A 83 -22.24 1.44 -0.06
N PHE A 84 -22.40 0.30 0.63
CA PHE A 84 -21.87 -1.00 0.18
C PHE A 84 -22.43 -1.47 -1.18
N ASP A 85 -23.64 -1.01 -1.52
CA ASP A 85 -24.32 -1.29 -2.77
C ASP A 85 -23.78 -0.50 -3.98
N LYS A 86 -22.95 0.51 -3.78
CA LYS A 86 -22.46 1.39 -4.85
C LYS A 86 -21.36 0.72 -5.66
N ASN A 87 -21.63 0.54 -6.95
CA ASN A 87 -20.65 0.02 -7.91
C ASN A 87 -20.16 1.15 -8.81
N MET A 88 -18.84 1.33 -8.89
CA MET A 88 -18.24 2.47 -9.59
C MET A 88 -18.38 2.47 -11.10
N ILE A 89 -18.67 1.32 -11.71
CA ILE A 89 -18.93 1.27 -13.16
C ILE A 89 -20.32 1.78 -13.51
N ASP A 90 -21.28 1.67 -12.61
CA ASP A 90 -22.68 2.01 -12.84
C ASP A 90 -22.92 3.52 -12.63
N LYS A 91 -22.25 4.34 -13.45
CA LYS A 91 -22.25 5.81 -13.30
C LYS A 91 -23.60 6.45 -13.57
N ASP A 92 -24.45 5.81 -14.36
CA ASP A 92 -25.80 6.26 -14.63
C ASP A 92 -26.71 6.05 -13.42
N GLU A 93 -26.58 4.93 -12.74
CA GLU A 93 -27.31 4.64 -11.49
C GLU A 93 -26.75 5.42 -10.30
N TYR A 94 -25.42 5.58 -10.22
CA TYR A 94 -24.74 6.24 -9.10
C TYR A 94 -23.94 7.48 -9.53
N PRO A 95 -24.57 8.49 -10.16
CA PRO A 95 -23.87 9.65 -10.70
C PRO A 95 -23.17 10.48 -9.60
N GLN A 96 -23.72 10.51 -8.39
CA GLN A 96 -23.09 11.23 -7.28
C GLN A 96 -21.82 10.53 -6.78
N THR A 97 -21.79 9.20 -6.76
CA THR A 97 -20.56 8.46 -6.39
C THR A 97 -19.47 8.66 -7.44
N ALA A 98 -19.85 8.69 -8.73
CA ALA A 98 -18.93 9.03 -9.82
C ALA A 98 -18.42 10.48 -9.72
N GLU A 99 -19.27 11.42 -9.33
CA GLU A 99 -18.88 12.81 -9.07
C GLU A 99 -17.91 12.92 -7.87
N LEU A 100 -18.12 12.14 -6.80
CA LEU A 100 -17.20 12.09 -5.66
C LEU A 100 -15.81 11.55 -6.08
N GLU A 101 -15.77 10.54 -6.97
CA GLU A 101 -14.50 10.08 -7.56
C GLU A 101 -13.76 11.22 -8.25
N MET A 102 -14.45 11.95 -9.14
CA MET A 102 -13.87 13.07 -9.87
C MET A 102 -13.40 14.20 -8.94
N ARG A 103 -14.14 14.47 -7.86
CA ARG A 103 -13.68 15.44 -6.85
C ARG A 103 -12.42 14.99 -6.16
N CYS A 104 -12.31 13.71 -5.77
CA CYS A 104 -11.09 13.16 -5.18
C CYS A 104 -9.90 13.25 -6.14
N VAL A 105 -10.09 12.89 -7.41
CA VAL A 105 -9.06 13.00 -8.45
C VAL A 105 -8.60 14.46 -8.61
N ASN A 106 -9.53 15.43 -8.65
CA ASN A 106 -9.19 16.85 -8.74
C ASN A 106 -8.45 17.36 -7.50
N MET A 107 -8.86 16.93 -6.29
CA MET A 107 -8.17 17.29 -5.05
C MET A 107 -6.74 16.77 -5.03
N LEU A 108 -6.51 15.52 -5.43
CA LEU A 108 -5.18 14.93 -5.52
C LEU A 108 -4.33 15.57 -6.61
N SER A 109 -4.91 15.82 -7.78
CA SER A 109 -4.23 16.49 -8.89
C SER A 109 -3.70 17.87 -8.46
N ARG A 110 -4.52 18.65 -7.76
CA ARG A 110 -4.11 19.96 -7.19
C ARG A 110 -3.08 19.81 -6.09
N LEU A 111 -3.22 18.78 -5.23
CA LEU A 111 -2.26 18.50 -4.15
C LEU A 111 -0.88 18.16 -4.72
N TYR A 112 -0.82 17.50 -5.88
CA TYR A 112 0.40 17.12 -6.59
C TYR A 112 0.82 18.12 -7.69
N HIS A 113 0.25 19.32 -7.68
CA HIS A 113 0.64 20.43 -8.57
C HIS A 113 0.54 20.10 -10.07
N ALA A 114 -0.52 19.41 -10.49
CA ALA A 114 -0.77 19.20 -11.92
C ALA A 114 -1.02 20.55 -12.63
N PRO A 115 -0.55 20.71 -13.89
CA PRO A 115 -0.57 21.99 -14.57
C PRO A 115 -1.97 22.59 -14.78
N GLU A 116 -2.97 21.76 -15.08
CA GLU A 116 -4.35 22.19 -15.33
C GLU A 116 -5.29 21.80 -14.20
N ALA A 117 -5.30 22.58 -13.13
CA ALA A 117 -6.24 22.38 -12.03
C ALA A 117 -7.70 22.55 -12.52
N GLY A 118 -8.48 21.46 -12.44
CA GLY A 118 -9.89 21.42 -12.88
C GLY A 118 -10.15 20.55 -14.12
N LYS A 119 -9.11 20.13 -14.84
CA LYS A 119 -9.15 19.12 -15.91
C LYS A 119 -8.31 17.90 -15.55
N ALA A 120 -8.42 17.47 -14.29
CA ALA A 120 -7.62 16.37 -13.78
C ALA A 120 -7.87 15.08 -14.55
N CYS A 121 -6.79 14.37 -14.87
CA CYS A 121 -6.81 13.04 -15.45
C CYS A 121 -6.41 12.02 -14.40
N GLY A 122 -7.31 11.07 -14.10
CA GLY A 122 -7.06 10.05 -13.09
C GLY A 122 -8.29 9.22 -12.79
N CYS A 123 -8.11 8.19 -11.99
CA CYS A 123 -9.22 7.39 -11.46
C CYS A 123 -8.87 6.76 -10.12
N SER A 124 -9.91 6.28 -9.43
CA SER A 124 -9.78 5.35 -8.33
C SER A 124 -9.40 3.96 -8.83
N THR A 125 -8.72 3.22 -7.96
CA THR A 125 -8.33 1.82 -8.16
C THR A 125 -8.59 1.05 -6.87
N ILE A 126 -8.51 -0.28 -6.90
CA ILE A 126 -8.64 -1.11 -5.67
C ILE A 126 -7.41 -0.95 -4.75
N GLY A 127 -6.34 -0.37 -5.26
CA GLY A 127 -5.09 -0.11 -4.54
C GLY A 127 -3.97 0.25 -5.49
N SER A 128 -2.79 0.59 -4.92
CA SER A 128 -1.63 1.00 -5.72
C SER A 128 -1.15 -0.04 -6.71
N SER A 129 -1.38 -1.34 -6.50
CA SER A 129 -1.00 -2.35 -7.49
C SER A 129 -1.70 -2.14 -8.84
N GLU A 130 -3.00 -1.87 -8.85
CA GLU A 130 -3.74 -1.51 -10.06
C GLU A 130 -3.31 -0.13 -10.58
N ALA A 131 -3.12 0.84 -9.70
CA ALA A 131 -2.70 2.18 -10.08
C ALA A 131 -1.31 2.20 -10.76
N VAL A 132 -0.35 1.41 -10.25
CA VAL A 132 0.95 1.17 -10.89
C VAL A 132 0.78 0.57 -12.27
N MET A 133 -0.08 -0.44 -12.43
CA MET A 133 -0.33 -1.05 -13.74
C MET A 133 -0.89 -0.05 -14.73
N LEU A 134 -1.89 0.74 -14.35
CA LEU A 134 -2.51 1.76 -15.21
C LEU A 134 -1.51 2.84 -15.62
N GLY A 135 -0.76 3.40 -14.65
CA GLY A 135 0.25 4.42 -14.91
C GLY A 135 1.31 3.95 -15.90
N ASN A 136 1.82 2.73 -15.70
CA ASN A 136 2.90 2.20 -16.53
C ASN A 136 2.42 1.60 -17.85
N MET A 137 1.18 1.13 -17.96
CA MET A 137 0.57 0.84 -19.25
C MET A 137 0.50 2.09 -20.12
N ALA A 138 0.11 3.23 -19.56
CA ALA A 138 0.11 4.50 -20.29
C ALA A 138 1.51 4.84 -20.81
N LEU A 139 2.56 4.69 -19.98
CA LEU A 139 3.94 4.90 -20.40
C LEU A 139 4.36 3.94 -21.54
N LYS A 140 4.01 2.65 -21.42
CA LYS A 140 4.32 1.66 -22.46
C LYS A 140 3.64 1.98 -23.78
N TRP A 141 2.34 2.37 -23.76
CA TRP A 141 1.61 2.72 -24.99
C TRP A 141 2.16 3.97 -25.63
N ARG A 142 2.48 5.03 -24.85
CA ARG A 142 3.14 6.25 -25.38
C ARG A 142 4.51 5.95 -26.00
N TRP A 143 5.34 5.16 -25.34
CA TRP A 143 6.61 4.69 -25.91
C TRP A 143 6.37 3.95 -27.22
N ARG A 144 5.41 3.02 -27.26
CA ARG A 144 5.07 2.23 -28.44
C ARG A 144 4.59 3.11 -29.60
N GLU A 145 3.75 4.09 -29.37
CA GLU A 145 3.29 5.06 -30.36
C GLU A 145 4.47 5.87 -30.93
N ARG A 146 5.35 6.37 -30.05
CA ARG A 146 6.55 7.10 -30.45
C ARG A 146 7.49 6.24 -31.31
N MET A 147 7.74 4.98 -30.92
CA MET A 147 8.59 4.08 -31.69
C MET A 147 7.98 3.75 -33.06
N LYS A 148 6.69 3.48 -33.11
CA LYS A 148 5.97 3.26 -34.38
C LYS A 148 6.04 4.47 -35.32
N ALA A 149 5.86 5.67 -34.78
CA ALA A 149 5.97 6.90 -35.56
C ALA A 149 7.37 7.11 -36.17
N GLN A 150 8.40 6.53 -35.56
CA GLN A 150 9.78 6.53 -36.04
C GLN A 150 10.13 5.31 -36.90
N GLY A 151 9.18 4.42 -37.18
CA GLY A 151 9.43 3.17 -37.92
C GLY A 151 10.30 2.17 -37.16
N LYS A 152 10.40 2.26 -35.84
CA LYS A 152 11.23 1.40 -35.00
C LYS A 152 10.44 0.23 -34.40
N PRO A 153 11.11 -0.88 -34.08
CA PRO A 153 10.47 -2.04 -33.41
C PRO A 153 9.93 -1.66 -32.01
N THR A 154 8.89 -2.40 -31.57
CA THR A 154 8.22 -2.16 -30.28
C THR A 154 8.13 -3.43 -29.42
N ASP A 155 9.05 -4.36 -29.63
CA ASP A 155 9.06 -5.70 -29.04
C ASP A 155 9.96 -5.84 -27.81
N LYS A 156 10.74 -4.81 -27.46
CA LYS A 156 11.71 -4.86 -26.34
C LYS A 156 11.56 -3.68 -25.37
N PRO A 157 10.35 -3.42 -24.83
CA PRO A 157 10.19 -2.37 -23.84
C PRO A 157 10.92 -2.74 -22.54
N ASN A 158 11.57 -1.75 -21.92
CA ASN A 158 12.17 -1.93 -20.61
C ASN A 158 11.77 -0.81 -19.65
N LEU A 159 11.85 -1.11 -18.34
CA LEU A 159 11.55 -0.18 -17.25
C LEU A 159 12.72 -0.15 -16.28
N VAL A 160 13.20 1.04 -15.94
CA VAL A 160 14.28 1.22 -14.95
C VAL A 160 13.66 1.47 -13.58
N LEU A 161 14.10 0.71 -12.57
CA LEU A 161 13.55 0.75 -11.21
C LEU A 161 14.58 0.23 -10.19
N GLY A 162 14.42 0.59 -8.91
CA GLY A 162 15.20 0.02 -7.82
C GLY A 162 14.83 -1.43 -7.51
N ILE A 163 15.73 -2.21 -6.95
CA ILE A 163 15.45 -3.57 -6.46
C ILE A 163 14.56 -3.55 -5.20
N ASP A 164 14.39 -2.41 -4.58
CA ASP A 164 13.58 -2.15 -3.38
C ASP A 164 12.09 -1.93 -3.66
N VAL A 165 11.66 -2.11 -4.90
CA VAL A 165 10.26 -1.99 -5.30
C VAL A 165 9.35 -3.04 -4.64
N GLN A 166 8.10 -2.69 -4.50
CA GLN A 166 7.05 -3.63 -4.10
C GLN A 166 6.75 -4.62 -5.23
N VAL A 167 6.36 -5.85 -4.90
CA VAL A 167 6.13 -6.95 -5.88
C VAL A 167 5.16 -6.61 -7.02
N CYS A 168 4.30 -5.59 -6.88
CA CYS A 168 3.42 -5.16 -7.98
C CYS A 168 4.21 -4.69 -9.22
N TRP A 169 5.43 -4.20 -9.05
CA TRP A 169 6.31 -3.81 -10.14
C TRP A 169 6.85 -5.01 -10.91
N GLU A 170 7.26 -6.07 -10.20
CA GLU A 170 7.64 -7.34 -10.84
C GLU A 170 6.45 -7.96 -11.59
N LYS A 171 5.24 -7.89 -10.99
CA LYS A 171 4.00 -8.31 -11.65
C LYS A 171 3.71 -7.49 -12.90
N PHE A 172 3.84 -6.16 -12.84
CA PHE A 172 3.68 -5.32 -14.02
C PHE A 172 4.63 -5.75 -15.13
N CYS A 173 5.91 -5.86 -14.85
CA CYS A 173 6.91 -6.26 -15.83
C CYS A 173 6.58 -7.63 -16.45
N ARG A 174 6.20 -8.60 -15.61
CA ARG A 174 5.86 -9.96 -16.04
C ARG A 174 4.57 -10.02 -16.87
N TYR A 175 3.51 -9.35 -16.43
CA TYR A 175 2.20 -9.44 -17.06
C TYR A 175 2.13 -8.68 -18.38
N TRP A 176 2.90 -7.59 -18.49
CA TRP A 176 2.89 -6.71 -19.66
C TRP A 176 4.12 -6.87 -20.55
N ASP A 177 4.90 -7.92 -20.33
CA ASP A 177 6.11 -8.24 -21.13
C ASP A 177 7.04 -7.03 -21.27
N VAL A 178 7.48 -6.50 -20.12
CA VAL A 178 8.42 -5.40 -20.00
C VAL A 178 9.66 -5.90 -19.27
N GLU A 179 10.85 -5.68 -19.84
CA GLU A 179 12.12 -6.04 -19.21
C GLU A 179 12.39 -5.14 -17.99
N PRO A 180 12.46 -5.68 -16.75
CA PRO A 180 12.87 -4.88 -15.60
C PRO A 180 14.38 -4.67 -15.61
N ARG A 181 14.83 -3.43 -15.51
CA ARG A 181 16.22 -3.05 -15.33
C ARG A 181 16.45 -2.59 -13.90
N PHE A 182 16.67 -3.54 -13.02
CA PHE A 182 16.85 -3.28 -11.60
C PHE A 182 18.17 -2.55 -11.31
N ILE A 183 18.07 -1.54 -10.43
CA ILE A 183 19.21 -0.91 -9.79
C ILE A 183 19.41 -1.61 -8.45
N PRO A 184 20.52 -2.33 -8.25
CA PRO A 184 20.75 -3.05 -7.01
C PRO A 184 21.01 -2.08 -5.84
N MET A 185 20.72 -2.54 -4.64
CA MET A 185 21.19 -1.88 -3.42
C MET A 185 22.71 -2.02 -3.27
N ASP A 186 23.29 -1.21 -2.40
CA ASP A 186 24.69 -1.28 -2.05
C ASP A 186 24.90 -0.97 -0.56
N LYS A 187 26.08 -1.24 0.00
CA LYS A 187 26.36 -0.88 1.40
C LYS A 187 26.20 0.63 1.61
N GLY A 188 25.28 1.00 2.48
CA GLY A 188 24.98 2.41 2.79
C GLY A 188 24.09 3.12 1.75
N ARG A 189 23.68 2.44 0.67
CA ARG A 189 22.74 2.97 -0.32
C ARG A 189 21.63 1.96 -0.57
N TYR A 190 20.44 2.25 -0.09
CA TYR A 190 19.27 1.35 -0.12
C TYR A 190 18.21 1.80 -1.12
N ILE A 191 18.45 2.86 -1.86
CA ILE A 191 17.57 3.47 -2.86
C ILE A 191 18.34 3.72 -4.15
N ILE A 192 17.64 4.05 -5.24
CA ILE A 192 18.27 4.42 -6.51
C ILE A 192 19.05 5.73 -6.39
N ASN A 193 19.90 6.02 -7.39
CA ASN A 193 20.48 7.33 -7.63
C ASN A 193 20.44 7.66 -9.12
N ALA A 194 20.58 8.93 -9.45
CA ALA A 194 20.46 9.42 -10.82
C ALA A 194 21.51 8.82 -11.78
N GLU A 195 22.73 8.57 -11.29
CA GLU A 195 23.83 7.98 -12.09
C GLU A 195 23.47 6.56 -12.55
N GLU A 196 23.02 5.72 -11.60
CA GLU A 196 22.64 4.33 -11.89
C GLU A 196 21.39 4.24 -12.78
N VAL A 197 20.45 5.20 -12.65
CA VAL A 197 19.31 5.33 -13.55
C VAL A 197 19.79 5.57 -14.99
N ILE A 198 20.64 6.59 -15.22
CA ILE A 198 21.10 6.97 -16.56
C ILE A 198 21.90 5.86 -17.24
N LYS A 199 22.66 5.07 -16.49
CA LYS A 199 23.41 3.92 -17.03
C LYS A 199 22.49 2.82 -17.62
N ARG A 200 21.22 2.75 -17.18
CA ARG A 200 20.28 1.70 -17.58
C ARG A 200 19.22 2.16 -18.56
N VAL A 201 19.14 3.44 -18.83
CA VAL A 201 18.17 4.02 -19.76
C VAL A 201 18.70 3.91 -21.21
N ASP A 202 17.81 3.49 -22.12
CA ASP A 202 18.04 3.52 -23.56
C ASP A 202 16.78 3.95 -24.33
N GLU A 203 16.76 3.83 -25.66
CA GLU A 203 15.62 4.22 -26.49
C GLU A 203 14.37 3.35 -26.27
N ASN A 204 14.54 2.11 -25.75
CA ASN A 204 13.47 1.18 -25.44
C ASN A 204 12.90 1.35 -24.04
N THR A 205 13.44 2.28 -23.27
CA THR A 205 12.95 2.55 -21.92
C THR A 205 11.61 3.26 -21.97
N ILE A 206 10.58 2.60 -21.42
CA ILE A 206 9.23 3.17 -21.33
C ILE A 206 9.13 4.24 -20.25
N GLY A 207 9.99 4.19 -19.25
CA GLY A 207 10.05 5.13 -18.13
C GLY A 207 10.98 4.68 -17.02
N VAL A 208 11.05 5.51 -16.00
CA VAL A 208 11.73 5.25 -14.73
C VAL A 208 10.66 5.22 -13.62
N ALA A 209 10.64 4.16 -12.83
CA ALA A 209 9.85 4.13 -11.60
C ALA A 209 10.70 4.68 -10.46
N ALA A 210 10.20 5.73 -9.80
CA ALA A 210 10.81 6.32 -8.63
C ALA A 210 9.84 6.30 -7.45
N ILE A 211 10.31 5.94 -6.25
CA ILE A 211 9.44 5.64 -5.12
C ILE A 211 9.54 6.74 -4.06
N LEU A 212 8.40 7.27 -3.67
CA LEU A 212 8.27 8.20 -2.55
C LEU A 212 7.85 7.44 -1.28
N GLY A 213 8.85 6.89 -0.58
CA GLY A 213 8.66 6.04 0.59
C GLY A 213 8.71 4.55 0.30
N THR A 214 9.93 4.01 0.17
CA THR A 214 10.21 2.62 -0.18
C THR A 214 9.69 1.63 0.86
N THR A 215 9.34 0.43 0.42
CA THR A 215 8.79 -0.60 1.32
C THR A 215 9.83 -1.12 2.31
N PHE A 216 11.09 -1.19 1.91
CA PHE A 216 12.16 -1.78 2.73
C PHE A 216 12.65 -0.85 3.82
N THR A 217 12.85 0.43 3.51
CA THR A 217 13.50 1.38 4.41
C THR A 217 12.68 2.62 4.73
N GLY A 218 11.60 2.87 4.00
CA GLY A 218 10.78 4.08 4.14
C GLY A 218 11.39 5.34 3.51
N GLN A 219 12.54 5.23 2.84
CA GLN A 219 13.24 6.38 2.28
C GLN A 219 12.56 6.92 1.01
N TYR A 220 12.75 8.22 0.79
CA TYR A 220 12.42 8.85 -0.49
C TYR A 220 13.56 8.66 -1.50
N GLU A 221 13.23 8.21 -2.68
CA GLU A 221 14.18 8.21 -3.79
C GLU A 221 14.41 9.63 -4.31
N PRO A 222 15.58 9.94 -4.88
CA PRO A 222 15.98 11.31 -5.26
C PRO A 222 15.32 11.74 -6.58
N ILE A 223 14.00 11.91 -6.58
CA ILE A 223 13.17 12.13 -7.79
C ILE A 223 13.56 13.41 -8.53
N GLU A 224 13.89 14.50 -7.82
CA GLU A 224 14.33 15.77 -8.45
C GLU A 224 15.68 15.60 -9.18
N GLU A 225 16.62 14.83 -8.60
CA GLU A 225 17.91 14.53 -9.23
C GLU A 225 17.75 13.65 -10.47
N VAL A 226 16.90 12.59 -10.36
CA VAL A 226 16.56 11.72 -11.49
C VAL A 226 15.89 12.51 -12.60
N ASN A 227 14.93 13.39 -12.28
CA ASN A 227 14.29 14.27 -13.25
C ASN A 227 15.31 15.17 -13.97
N SER A 228 16.24 15.74 -13.23
CA SER A 228 17.27 16.64 -13.78
C SER A 228 18.25 15.90 -14.70
N ALA A 229 18.61 14.68 -14.35
CA ALA A 229 19.48 13.82 -15.16
C ALA A 229 18.76 13.37 -16.44
N LEU A 230 17.49 12.97 -16.35
CA LEU A 230 16.67 12.61 -17.50
C LEU A 230 16.41 13.81 -18.42
N ASP A 231 16.24 15.02 -17.91
CA ASP A 231 16.08 16.22 -18.75
C ASP A 231 17.31 16.44 -19.63
N LYS A 232 18.51 16.27 -19.09
CA LYS A 232 19.76 16.37 -19.87
C LYS A 232 19.87 15.25 -20.90
N LEU A 233 19.53 14.01 -20.51
CA LEU A 233 19.59 12.85 -21.41
C LEU A 233 18.57 13.00 -22.55
N ASN A 234 17.32 13.29 -22.23
CA ASN A 234 16.25 13.45 -23.22
C ASN A 234 16.53 14.57 -24.22
N LYS A 235 17.08 15.70 -23.77
CA LYS A 235 17.54 16.78 -24.66
C LYS A 235 18.66 16.34 -25.61
N LYS A 236 19.55 15.46 -25.15
CA LYS A 236 20.68 14.98 -25.96
C LYS A 236 20.25 13.90 -26.96
N THR A 237 19.34 13.02 -26.58
CA THR A 237 19.02 11.79 -27.32
C THR A 237 17.69 11.85 -28.06
N GLY A 238 16.74 12.69 -27.61
CA GLY A 238 15.36 12.69 -28.09
C GLY A 238 14.53 11.49 -27.66
N TRP A 239 14.95 10.69 -26.68
CA TRP A 239 14.26 9.47 -26.25
C TRP A 239 12.95 9.70 -25.50
N ASP A 240 12.78 10.86 -24.86
CA ASP A 240 11.55 11.24 -24.14
C ASP A 240 11.17 10.22 -23.04
N VAL A 241 12.12 9.88 -22.18
CA VAL A 241 11.93 8.92 -21.08
C VAL A 241 11.30 9.62 -19.88
N PRO A 242 10.07 9.23 -19.48
CA PRO A 242 9.32 9.82 -18.36
C PRO A 242 9.64 9.17 -17.01
N ILE A 243 9.10 9.77 -15.95
CA ILE A 243 9.06 9.21 -14.58
C ILE A 243 7.62 8.90 -14.20
N HIS A 244 7.40 7.71 -13.67
CA HIS A 244 6.24 7.39 -12.84
C HIS A 244 6.66 7.43 -11.38
N VAL A 245 5.93 8.17 -10.54
CA VAL A 245 6.20 8.22 -9.11
C VAL A 245 5.26 7.28 -8.36
N ASP A 246 5.82 6.25 -7.77
CA ASP A 246 5.10 5.41 -6.81
C ASP A 246 5.09 6.12 -5.44
N ALA A 247 4.06 6.89 -5.22
CA ALA A 247 3.82 7.59 -3.96
C ALA A 247 2.83 6.84 -3.05
N ALA A 248 2.76 5.51 -3.19
CA ALA A 248 1.79 4.68 -2.46
C ALA A 248 1.75 4.98 -0.96
N SER A 249 2.90 5.25 -0.36
CA SER A 249 3.01 5.64 1.06
C SER A 249 3.22 7.16 1.23
N GLY A 250 4.21 7.73 0.54
CA GLY A 250 4.63 9.12 0.74
C GLY A 250 3.66 10.18 0.20
N GLY A 251 2.76 9.82 -0.74
CA GLY A 251 1.86 10.76 -1.38
C GLY A 251 0.82 11.41 -0.45
N PHE A 252 0.53 10.81 0.69
CA PHE A 252 -0.27 11.41 1.77
C PHE A 252 0.57 11.91 2.95
N ILE A 253 1.89 11.96 2.82
CA ILE A 253 2.80 12.44 3.86
C ILE A 253 3.51 13.70 3.39
N ALA A 254 4.33 13.59 2.34
CA ALA A 254 5.17 14.67 1.85
C ALA A 254 4.41 15.98 1.58
N PRO A 255 3.22 16.00 0.93
CA PRO A 255 2.52 17.25 0.66
C PRO A 255 2.11 18.03 1.92
N PHE A 256 1.97 17.35 3.06
CA PHE A 256 1.46 17.95 4.30
C PHE A 256 2.55 18.37 5.27
N ILE A 257 3.66 17.62 5.37
CA ILE A 257 4.73 17.88 6.34
C ILE A 257 6.07 18.25 5.69
N GLN A 258 6.21 18.06 4.37
CA GLN A 258 7.40 18.40 3.60
C GLN A 258 7.00 19.08 2.27
N PRO A 259 6.22 20.18 2.30
CA PRO A 259 5.61 20.79 1.11
C PRO A 259 6.62 21.31 0.09
N ASP A 260 7.82 21.65 0.52
CA ASP A 260 8.90 22.17 -0.34
C ASP A 260 9.63 21.06 -1.12
N LEU A 261 9.48 19.78 -0.71
CA LEU A 261 10.08 18.65 -1.42
C LEU A 261 9.46 18.52 -2.81
N LYS A 262 10.30 18.60 -3.84
CA LYS A 262 9.86 18.44 -5.23
C LYS A 262 9.97 16.98 -5.66
N TRP A 263 8.85 16.36 -5.85
CA TRP A 263 8.73 14.95 -6.25
C TRP A 263 7.56 14.72 -7.23
N ASP A 264 6.67 15.70 -7.36
CA ASP A 264 5.39 15.65 -8.05
C ASP A 264 5.43 16.33 -9.43
N PHE A 265 4.28 16.73 -9.95
CA PHE A 265 4.15 17.37 -11.27
C PHE A 265 4.83 18.73 -11.41
N ARG A 266 5.44 19.30 -10.36
CA ARG A 266 6.40 20.41 -10.49
C ARG A 266 7.63 20.01 -11.29
N LEU A 267 7.92 18.70 -11.34
CA LEU A 267 9.02 18.14 -12.13
C LEU A 267 8.53 17.76 -13.53
N LYS A 268 9.22 18.22 -14.55
CA LYS A 268 8.82 18.11 -15.98
C LYS A 268 8.55 16.68 -16.42
N TRP A 269 9.42 15.74 -16.02
CA TRP A 269 9.39 14.35 -16.48
C TRP A 269 8.50 13.43 -15.65
N VAL A 270 7.96 13.92 -14.55
CA VAL A 270 6.92 13.20 -13.81
C VAL A 270 5.61 13.26 -14.60
N LYS A 271 5.17 12.12 -15.13
CA LYS A 271 4.01 12.00 -16.02
C LYS A 271 2.80 11.34 -15.36
N SER A 272 3.04 10.49 -14.37
CA SER A 272 2.00 9.87 -13.60
C SER A 272 2.45 9.60 -12.15
N ILE A 273 1.48 9.58 -11.24
CA ILE A 273 1.67 9.34 -9.81
C ILE A 273 0.60 8.35 -9.36
N ASN A 274 0.99 7.33 -8.61
CA ASN A 274 0.01 6.54 -7.85
C ASN A 274 0.11 6.81 -6.36
N VAL A 275 -1.02 6.68 -5.65
CA VAL A 275 -1.06 6.77 -4.18
C VAL A 275 -2.09 5.81 -3.61
N SER A 276 -1.82 5.24 -2.43
CA SER A 276 -2.76 4.38 -1.72
C SER A 276 -3.64 5.18 -0.76
N GLY A 277 -4.93 5.30 -1.06
CA GLY A 277 -5.90 5.86 -0.12
C GLY A 277 -6.01 5.03 1.16
N HIS A 278 -5.81 3.72 1.05
CA HIS A 278 -5.89 2.78 2.16
C HIS A 278 -4.61 2.65 3.00
N LYS A 279 -3.59 3.48 2.76
CA LYS A 279 -2.42 3.64 3.63
C LYS A 279 -2.57 4.95 4.43
N TYR A 280 -1.68 5.89 4.21
CA TYR A 280 -1.75 7.21 4.87
C TYR A 280 -2.88 8.14 4.34
N GLY A 281 -3.66 7.68 3.34
CA GLY A 281 -4.93 8.30 2.99
C GLY A 281 -6.06 8.03 3.99
N LEU A 282 -5.80 7.17 5.00
CA LEU A 282 -6.63 6.93 6.17
C LEU A 282 -8.01 6.30 5.85
N VAL A 283 -8.07 5.48 4.79
CA VAL A 283 -9.27 4.69 4.42
C VAL A 283 -8.97 3.21 4.60
N TYR A 284 -9.96 2.41 4.94
CA TYR A 284 -9.83 0.94 4.99
C TYR A 284 -9.37 0.35 3.66
N PRO A 285 -8.78 -0.87 3.64
CA PRO A 285 -8.30 -1.52 2.41
C PRO A 285 -9.31 -1.50 1.27
N GLY A 286 -8.84 -1.25 0.05
CA GLY A 286 -9.66 -1.31 -1.16
C GLY A 286 -9.70 0.00 -1.98
N VAL A 287 -8.81 0.96 -1.72
CA VAL A 287 -8.72 2.18 -2.53
C VAL A 287 -7.28 2.61 -2.77
N GLY A 288 -7.01 2.95 -4.01
CA GLY A 288 -5.83 3.65 -4.49
C GLY A 288 -6.22 4.62 -5.59
N TRP A 289 -5.28 5.42 -6.02
CA TRP A 289 -5.46 6.45 -7.02
C TRP A 289 -4.30 6.44 -8.00
N VAL A 290 -4.61 6.63 -9.28
CA VAL A 290 -3.63 7.01 -10.30
C VAL A 290 -4.01 8.37 -10.84
N ILE A 291 -3.04 9.27 -10.89
CA ILE A 291 -3.18 10.63 -11.42
C ILE A 291 -2.15 10.78 -12.53
N TRP A 292 -2.58 11.20 -13.71
CA TRP A 292 -1.69 11.62 -14.80
C TRP A 292 -1.53 13.14 -14.76
N ARG A 293 -0.40 13.60 -15.27
CA ARG A 293 -0.08 15.02 -15.37
C ARG A 293 -1.16 15.82 -16.09
N ASP A 294 -1.63 15.27 -17.21
CA ASP A 294 -2.69 15.80 -18.07
C ASP A 294 -3.27 14.64 -18.91
N TRP A 295 -4.29 14.94 -19.73
CA TRP A 295 -4.94 13.96 -20.59
C TRP A 295 -4.08 13.46 -21.76
N GLU A 296 -3.02 14.18 -22.13
CA GLU A 296 -2.08 13.74 -23.17
C GLU A 296 -1.25 12.55 -22.69
N GLU A 297 -1.10 12.38 -21.38
CA GLU A 297 -0.35 11.28 -20.78
C GLU A 297 -1.13 9.97 -20.74
N LEU A 298 -2.46 9.99 -20.98
CA LEU A 298 -3.30 8.80 -21.08
C LEU A 298 -3.65 8.49 -22.55
N PRO A 299 -3.01 7.49 -23.18
CA PRO A 299 -3.29 7.09 -24.55
C PRO A 299 -4.77 6.73 -24.79
N LYS A 300 -5.33 7.19 -25.90
CA LYS A 300 -6.73 6.94 -26.25
C LYS A 300 -7.05 5.45 -26.39
N ASP A 301 -6.09 4.65 -26.86
CA ASP A 301 -6.22 3.19 -26.99
C ASP A 301 -6.46 2.47 -25.66
N LEU A 302 -6.20 3.12 -24.51
CA LEU A 302 -6.47 2.60 -23.18
C LEU A 302 -7.82 3.03 -22.62
N ILE A 303 -8.60 3.82 -23.35
CA ILE A 303 -9.94 4.26 -22.97
C ILE A 303 -10.96 3.41 -23.70
N PHE A 304 -11.72 2.62 -22.97
CA PHE A 304 -12.75 1.75 -23.49
C PHE A 304 -14.12 2.41 -23.29
N TRP A 305 -15.03 2.25 -24.27
CA TRP A 305 -16.35 2.82 -24.21
C TRP A 305 -17.38 1.71 -23.98
N VAL A 306 -18.25 1.92 -23.00
CA VAL A 306 -19.31 0.99 -22.59
C VAL A 306 -20.65 1.68 -22.81
N ASN A 307 -21.60 1.04 -23.52
CA ASN A 307 -22.90 1.62 -23.86
C ASN A 307 -24.12 0.86 -23.34
N TYR A 308 -23.92 -0.29 -22.70
CA TYR A 308 -25.00 -1.15 -22.22
C TYR A 308 -25.40 -0.91 -20.75
N LEU A 309 -24.86 0.14 -20.12
CA LEU A 309 -25.18 0.57 -18.75
C LEU A 309 -25.90 1.94 -18.69
N GLY A 310 -26.67 2.29 -19.74
CA GLY A 310 -27.51 3.49 -19.76
C GLY A 310 -26.93 4.70 -20.51
N GLY A 311 -25.76 4.58 -21.15
CA GLY A 311 -25.13 5.64 -21.95
C GLY A 311 -23.71 5.28 -22.37
N GLU A 312 -23.10 6.09 -23.25
CA GLU A 312 -21.69 5.92 -23.58
C GLU A 312 -20.81 6.41 -22.43
N MET A 313 -20.12 5.49 -21.76
CA MET A 313 -19.28 5.76 -20.60
C MET A 313 -17.83 5.35 -20.87
N PRO A 314 -16.86 6.24 -20.70
CA PRO A 314 -15.46 5.87 -20.78
C PRO A 314 -15.05 5.14 -19.50
N THR A 315 -14.27 4.05 -19.67
CA THR A 315 -13.59 3.35 -18.60
C THR A 315 -12.16 3.03 -18.99
N PHE A 316 -11.23 3.14 -18.06
CA PHE A 316 -9.82 2.78 -18.24
C PHE A 316 -9.25 2.05 -17.02
N ALA A 317 -10.03 1.86 -15.96
CA ALA A 317 -9.67 1.01 -14.84
C ALA A 317 -9.56 -0.46 -15.29
N ILE A 318 -8.65 -1.23 -14.70
CA ILE A 318 -8.49 -2.66 -15.00
C ILE A 318 -9.70 -3.44 -14.51
N ASN A 319 -10.17 -3.12 -13.30
CA ASN A 319 -11.33 -3.78 -12.72
C ASN A 319 -12.61 -3.08 -13.19
N PHE A 320 -13.57 -3.87 -13.68
CA PHE A 320 -14.87 -3.36 -14.14
C PHE A 320 -15.74 -2.95 -12.94
N SER A 321 -16.25 -3.91 -12.19
CA SER A 321 -16.98 -3.65 -10.95
C SER A 321 -16.01 -3.34 -9.81
N ARG A 322 -16.24 -2.23 -9.12
CA ARG A 322 -15.40 -1.74 -8.00
C ARG A 322 -16.26 -1.14 -6.90
N PRO A 323 -15.86 -1.28 -5.63
CA PRO A 323 -16.64 -0.75 -4.51
C PRO A 323 -16.63 0.78 -4.47
N GLY A 324 -17.80 1.40 -4.46
CA GLY A 324 -17.97 2.87 -4.35
C GLY A 324 -17.84 3.40 -2.92
N ASN A 325 -18.15 2.58 -1.92
CA ASN A 325 -18.04 2.97 -0.51
C ASN A 325 -16.63 3.42 -0.09
N GLN A 326 -15.61 2.89 -0.71
CA GLN A 326 -14.20 3.29 -0.45
C GLN A 326 -13.93 4.73 -0.92
N ILE A 327 -14.54 5.13 -2.03
CA ILE A 327 -14.43 6.48 -2.59
C ILE A 327 -15.19 7.48 -1.71
N VAL A 328 -16.38 7.10 -1.27
CA VAL A 328 -17.14 7.89 -0.31
C VAL A 328 -16.36 8.13 0.97
N ALA A 329 -15.69 7.09 1.49
CA ALA A 329 -14.84 7.18 2.67
C ALA A 329 -13.62 8.10 2.46
N GLN A 330 -12.97 8.02 1.27
CA GLN A 330 -11.85 8.91 0.96
C GLN A 330 -12.30 10.37 0.86
N TYR A 331 -13.43 10.63 0.20
CA TYR A 331 -13.98 11.97 0.10
C TYR A 331 -14.38 12.53 1.47
N TYR A 332 -15.01 11.69 2.33
CA TYR A 332 -15.31 12.05 3.71
C TYR A 332 -14.01 12.51 4.44
N ASN A 333 -12.94 11.74 4.36
CA ASN A 333 -11.68 12.10 4.99
C ASN A 333 -11.10 13.43 4.46
N PHE A 334 -11.22 13.69 3.16
CA PHE A 334 -10.78 14.96 2.58
C PHE A 334 -11.56 16.14 3.13
N LEU A 335 -12.87 16.02 3.30
CA LEU A 335 -13.70 17.06 3.91
C LEU A 335 -13.47 17.19 5.41
N ARG A 336 -13.45 16.05 6.11
CA ARG A 336 -13.34 15.99 7.58
C ARG A 336 -12.01 16.52 8.10
N LEU A 337 -10.93 16.12 7.46
CA LEU A 337 -9.59 16.46 7.91
C LEU A 337 -9.05 17.73 7.25
N GLY A 338 -9.33 17.93 5.98
CA GLY A 338 -8.69 18.99 5.21
C GLY A 338 -7.16 18.89 5.25
N LYS A 339 -6.47 19.87 4.72
CA LYS A 339 -5.00 19.88 4.72
C LYS A 339 -4.42 19.94 6.14
N GLU A 340 -5.07 20.70 7.03
CA GLU A 340 -4.60 20.90 8.41
C GLU A 340 -4.73 19.62 9.25
N GLY A 341 -5.86 18.89 9.12
CA GLY A 341 -6.04 17.61 9.81
C GLY A 341 -5.03 16.56 9.36
N TYR A 342 -4.84 16.41 8.03
CA TYR A 342 -3.79 15.52 7.52
C TYR A 342 -2.41 15.92 8.01
N ARG A 343 -2.05 17.22 7.98
CA ARG A 343 -0.77 17.70 8.47
C ARG A 343 -0.53 17.32 9.93
N ARG A 344 -1.53 17.54 10.80
CA ARG A 344 -1.41 17.20 12.24
C ARG A 344 -1.22 15.71 12.46
N ILE A 345 -2.00 14.88 11.75
CA ILE A 345 -1.89 13.42 11.87
C ILE A 345 -0.52 12.96 11.39
N MET A 346 -0.09 13.35 10.19
CA MET A 346 1.19 12.90 9.61
C MET A 346 2.38 13.37 10.45
N GLN A 347 2.34 14.60 10.98
CA GLN A 347 3.38 15.10 11.88
C GLN A 347 3.43 14.27 13.17
N THR A 348 2.29 13.96 13.76
CA THR A 348 2.24 13.13 14.98
C THR A 348 2.81 11.73 14.73
N LEU A 349 2.51 11.12 13.57
CA LEU A 349 3.05 9.80 13.22
C LEU A 349 4.57 9.86 13.04
N GLN A 350 5.06 10.90 12.38
CA GLN A 350 6.50 11.10 12.19
C GLN A 350 7.22 11.35 13.52
N ASP A 351 6.66 12.21 14.38
CA ASP A 351 7.20 12.47 15.70
C ASP A 351 7.28 11.20 16.56
N ASN A 352 6.27 10.34 16.50
CA ASN A 352 6.26 9.05 17.18
C ASN A 352 7.30 8.07 16.59
N ALA A 353 7.50 8.07 15.27
CA ALA A 353 8.53 7.25 14.63
C ALA A 353 9.94 7.70 15.04
N LEU A 354 10.22 8.99 14.99
CA LEU A 354 11.51 9.56 15.41
C LEU A 354 11.79 9.29 16.89
N TYR A 355 10.77 9.46 17.74
CA TYR A 355 10.91 9.11 19.15
C TYR A 355 11.25 7.65 19.36
N LEU A 356 10.46 6.76 18.75
CA LEU A 356 10.68 5.31 18.89
C LEU A 356 12.06 4.91 18.39
N SER A 357 12.49 5.45 17.25
CA SER A 357 13.83 5.24 16.70
C SER A 357 14.92 5.68 17.68
N GLY A 358 14.78 6.89 18.25
CA GLY A 358 15.72 7.42 19.26
C GLY A 358 15.80 6.55 20.52
N GLU A 359 14.67 6.03 20.99
CA GLU A 359 14.65 5.14 22.16
C GLU A 359 15.24 3.75 21.84
N ILE A 360 14.96 3.18 20.66
CA ILE A 360 15.56 1.91 20.22
C ILE A 360 17.09 2.06 20.13
N ALA A 361 17.61 3.15 19.60
CA ALA A 361 19.04 3.42 19.52
C ALA A 361 19.74 3.40 20.89
N LYS A 362 19.04 3.76 21.97
CA LYS A 362 19.56 3.77 23.35
C LYS A 362 19.63 2.38 24.00
N LEU A 363 19.00 1.35 23.38
CA LEU A 363 18.92 0.00 23.94
C LEU A 363 20.26 -0.79 23.82
N GLY A 364 21.27 -0.22 23.19
CA GLY A 364 22.62 -0.77 23.12
C GLY A 364 22.87 -1.66 21.91
N PRO A 365 22.24 -2.85 21.76
CA PRO A 365 22.56 -3.79 20.68
C PRO A 365 21.99 -3.40 19.32
N PHE A 366 21.18 -2.36 19.22
CA PHE A 366 20.54 -1.93 17.97
C PHE A 366 21.28 -0.76 17.31
N GLU A 367 21.29 -0.79 15.98
CA GLU A 367 21.77 0.29 15.11
C GLU A 367 20.64 0.68 14.15
N ILE A 368 20.30 1.96 14.13
CA ILE A 368 19.26 2.49 13.24
C ILE A 368 19.80 2.55 11.81
N VAL A 369 19.04 1.99 10.88
CA VAL A 369 19.31 2.06 9.44
C VAL A 369 18.56 3.27 8.83
N THR A 370 17.26 3.41 9.16
CA THR A 370 16.45 4.60 8.87
C THR A 370 15.60 4.95 10.08
N ASP A 371 15.45 6.23 10.36
CA ASP A 371 14.85 6.72 11.60
C ASP A 371 13.38 7.11 11.52
N GLY A 372 12.81 7.17 10.29
CA GLY A 372 11.44 7.61 10.07
C GLY A 372 11.31 9.09 9.68
N SER A 373 12.42 9.75 9.30
CA SER A 373 12.42 11.17 8.89
C SER A 373 11.77 11.42 7.53
N ASP A 374 11.80 10.45 6.61
CA ASP A 374 11.13 10.57 5.31
C ASP A 374 9.62 10.26 5.43
N ILE A 375 9.28 9.01 5.66
CA ILE A 375 7.94 8.60 6.08
C ILE A 375 8.02 7.95 7.47
N PRO A 376 6.95 7.84 8.25
CA PRO A 376 6.99 7.29 9.61
C PRO A 376 7.25 5.76 9.64
N VAL A 377 8.34 5.36 9.01
CA VAL A 377 8.83 3.97 8.92
C VAL A 377 10.29 3.96 9.32
N LEU A 378 10.61 3.17 10.33
CA LEU A 378 11.98 3.01 10.80
C LEU A 378 12.46 1.59 10.59
N THR A 379 13.74 1.46 10.29
CA THR A 379 14.43 0.16 10.20
C THR A 379 15.67 0.15 11.06
N PHE A 380 15.93 -0.97 11.70
CA PHE A 380 17.10 -1.15 12.56
C PHE A 380 17.62 -2.57 12.48
N LYS A 381 18.89 -2.72 12.78
CA LYS A 381 19.63 -3.98 12.76
C LYS A 381 20.31 -4.25 14.10
N ILE A 382 20.87 -5.44 14.26
CA ILE A 382 21.71 -5.74 15.41
C ILE A 382 23.15 -5.28 15.13
N LYS A 383 23.75 -4.64 16.12
CA LYS A 383 25.12 -4.16 16.10
C LYS A 383 26.07 -5.23 16.66
N GLY A 384 27.06 -5.62 15.88
CA GLY A 384 28.08 -6.58 16.33
C GLY A 384 27.58 -8.02 16.44
N LYS A 385 28.24 -8.83 17.30
CA LYS A 385 27.90 -10.23 17.52
C LYS A 385 27.08 -10.36 18.80
N THR A 386 25.95 -11.01 18.71
CA THR A 386 25.03 -11.30 19.81
C THR A 386 24.65 -12.80 19.79
N ASN A 387 24.04 -13.27 20.88
CA ASN A 387 23.44 -14.61 20.97
C ASN A 387 22.00 -14.65 20.45
N PHE A 388 21.54 -13.62 19.75
CA PHE A 388 20.23 -13.49 19.11
C PHE A 388 20.34 -12.74 17.80
N THR A 389 19.34 -12.88 16.94
CA THR A 389 19.21 -12.19 15.65
C THR A 389 17.98 -11.31 15.63
N VAL A 390 17.78 -10.53 14.55
CA VAL A 390 16.54 -9.78 14.32
C VAL A 390 15.31 -10.71 14.22
N PHE A 391 15.49 -11.96 13.79
CA PHE A 391 14.43 -12.96 13.70
C PHE A 391 13.98 -13.42 15.07
N ASP A 392 14.92 -13.61 16.00
CA ASP A 392 14.62 -13.91 17.39
C ASP A 392 13.80 -12.79 18.05
N ILE A 393 14.19 -11.53 17.82
CA ILE A 393 13.43 -10.38 18.34
C ILE A 393 12.02 -10.35 17.74
N SER A 394 11.90 -10.53 16.41
CA SER A 394 10.60 -10.56 15.71
C SER A 394 9.67 -11.64 16.27
N GLU A 395 10.20 -12.80 16.65
CA GLU A 395 9.41 -13.88 17.26
C GLU A 395 9.01 -13.57 18.69
N MET A 396 9.95 -13.12 19.51
CA MET A 396 9.70 -12.83 20.92
C MET A 396 8.69 -11.68 21.15
N VAL A 397 8.65 -10.68 20.28
CA VAL A 397 7.66 -9.61 20.40
C VAL A 397 6.24 -10.11 20.12
N ARG A 398 6.07 -11.22 19.38
CA ARG A 398 4.77 -11.85 19.09
C ARG A 398 4.10 -12.38 20.35
N ASP A 399 4.86 -12.82 21.36
CA ASP A 399 4.32 -13.26 22.65
C ASP A 399 3.51 -12.16 23.36
N ARG A 400 3.78 -10.91 22.98
CA ARG A 400 3.05 -9.73 23.47
C ARG A 400 2.03 -9.18 22.45
N GLY A 401 1.86 -9.88 21.34
CA GLY A 401 0.95 -9.52 20.26
C GLY A 401 1.50 -8.54 19.23
N TRP A 402 2.75 -8.06 19.36
CA TRP A 402 3.37 -7.19 18.38
C TRP A 402 3.75 -7.95 17.11
N LEU A 403 3.40 -7.41 15.95
CA LEU A 403 3.84 -7.92 14.65
C LEU A 403 4.89 -6.97 14.08
N ILE A 404 6.16 -7.32 14.22
CA ILE A 404 7.29 -6.56 13.67
C ILE A 404 8.07 -7.50 12.75
N PRO A 405 8.09 -7.27 11.42
CA PRO A 405 8.74 -8.15 10.48
C PRO A 405 10.26 -8.02 10.59
N ALA A 406 10.94 -9.17 10.55
CA ALA A 406 12.36 -9.29 10.30
C ALA A 406 12.58 -9.87 8.90
N TYR A 407 13.53 -9.32 8.15
CA TYR A 407 13.86 -9.80 6.80
C TYR A 407 15.30 -9.45 6.43
N THR A 408 15.84 -10.18 5.46
CA THR A 408 17.10 -9.84 4.80
C THR A 408 16.85 -8.87 3.66
N MET A 409 17.79 -7.98 3.42
CA MET A 409 17.73 -7.05 2.29
C MET A 409 17.84 -7.80 0.95
N PRO A 410 17.47 -7.16 -0.17
CA PRO A 410 17.59 -7.73 -1.51
C PRO A 410 19.03 -8.03 -1.95
N GLU A 411 19.15 -8.46 -3.19
CA GLU A 411 20.40 -8.78 -3.86
C GLU A 411 21.50 -7.73 -3.64
N ASN A 412 22.75 -8.17 -3.51
CA ASN A 412 23.99 -7.49 -3.14
C ASN A 412 24.20 -7.24 -1.65
N ILE A 413 23.16 -7.13 -0.84
CA ILE A 413 23.26 -6.89 0.61
C ILE A 413 22.40 -7.84 1.44
N GLN A 414 22.22 -9.07 0.97
CA GLN A 414 21.43 -10.12 1.66
C GLN A 414 21.94 -10.45 3.07
N ASP A 415 23.21 -10.16 3.35
CA ASP A 415 23.80 -10.32 4.69
C ASP A 415 23.23 -9.31 5.71
N LEU A 416 22.61 -8.25 5.23
CA LEU A 416 21.95 -7.26 6.08
C LEU A 416 20.54 -7.72 6.41
N ALA A 417 20.33 -8.16 7.66
CA ALA A 417 19.00 -8.44 8.19
C ALA A 417 18.52 -7.29 9.10
N VAL A 418 17.27 -6.91 8.95
CA VAL A 418 16.66 -5.77 9.65
C VAL A 418 15.32 -6.12 10.25
N LEU A 419 14.91 -5.32 11.24
CA LEU A 419 13.55 -5.17 11.72
C LEU A 419 13.00 -3.86 11.15
N ARG A 420 11.72 -3.86 10.74
CA ARG A 420 11.04 -2.65 10.26
C ARG A 420 9.76 -2.41 11.06
N ILE A 421 9.56 -1.18 11.47
CA ILE A 421 8.35 -0.72 12.14
C ILE A 421 7.67 0.35 11.28
N VAL A 422 6.38 0.15 11.02
CA VAL A 422 5.52 1.13 10.37
C VAL A 422 4.66 1.79 11.44
N VAL A 423 4.86 3.08 11.65
CA VAL A 423 4.04 3.90 12.53
C VAL A 423 2.86 4.44 11.72
N LYS A 424 1.65 4.09 12.16
CA LYS A 424 0.41 4.47 11.49
C LYS A 424 -0.64 4.94 12.51
N GLU A 425 -1.82 5.32 12.05
CA GLU A 425 -2.91 5.76 12.93
C GLU A 425 -3.14 4.74 14.06
N GLY A 426 -3.44 5.25 15.25
CA GLY A 426 -3.63 4.44 16.45
C GLY A 426 -2.34 4.03 17.19
N PHE A 427 -1.14 4.27 16.61
CA PHE A 427 0.12 4.08 17.31
C PHE A 427 0.53 5.38 18.02
N SER A 428 0.28 5.40 19.33
CA SER A 428 0.51 6.54 20.20
C SER A 428 1.88 6.47 20.92
N ARG A 429 2.24 7.52 21.64
CA ARG A 429 3.47 7.60 22.43
C ARG A 429 3.55 6.54 23.50
N ASP A 430 2.45 6.31 24.23
CA ASP A 430 2.35 5.26 25.25
C ASP A 430 2.53 3.86 24.67
N MET A 431 2.05 3.60 23.45
CA MET A 431 2.33 2.34 22.75
C MET A 431 3.81 2.19 22.39
N ALA A 432 4.48 3.26 22.01
CA ALA A 432 5.93 3.24 21.81
C ALA A 432 6.67 2.88 23.10
N ASP A 433 6.27 3.47 24.23
CA ASP A 433 6.86 3.17 25.53
C ASP A 433 6.62 1.71 25.95
N LEU A 434 5.41 1.17 25.69
CA LEU A 434 5.12 -0.25 25.91
C LEU A 434 6.03 -1.16 25.09
N LEU A 435 6.20 -0.86 23.80
CA LEU A 435 7.09 -1.62 22.92
C LEU A 435 8.54 -1.55 23.40
N ILE A 436 9.02 -0.39 23.79
CA ILE A 436 10.38 -0.22 24.36
C ILE A 436 10.54 -1.05 25.64
N GLY A 437 9.52 -1.07 26.49
CA GLY A 437 9.48 -1.92 27.68
C GLY A 437 9.58 -3.41 27.34
N ASP A 438 8.89 -3.85 26.28
CA ASP A 438 8.94 -5.22 25.80
C ASP A 438 10.32 -5.56 25.22
N LEU A 439 10.92 -4.69 24.40
CA LEU A 439 12.26 -4.89 23.89
C LEU A 439 13.31 -4.98 25.02
N LYS A 440 13.22 -4.13 26.04
CA LYS A 440 14.10 -4.21 27.23
C LYS A 440 13.98 -5.57 27.94
N ARG A 441 12.75 -6.10 28.10
CA ARG A 441 12.52 -7.43 28.70
C ARG A 441 13.14 -8.53 27.86
N ILE A 442 12.99 -8.47 26.55
CA ILE A 442 13.58 -9.45 25.62
C ILE A 442 15.10 -9.42 25.67
N LEU A 443 15.71 -8.24 25.67
CA LEU A 443 17.16 -8.10 25.77
C LEU A 443 17.68 -8.68 27.09
N LYS A 444 17.04 -8.40 28.21
CA LYS A 444 17.36 -8.96 29.52
C LYS A 444 17.23 -10.50 29.52
N HIS A 445 16.24 -11.06 28.85
CA HIS A 445 16.09 -12.51 28.70
C HIS A 445 17.28 -13.12 28.00
N TYR A 446 17.77 -12.52 26.90
CA TYR A 446 18.97 -13.03 26.17
C TYR A 446 20.26 -12.87 26.96
N GLU A 447 20.40 -11.85 27.80
CA GLU A 447 21.54 -11.71 28.73
C GLU A 447 21.65 -12.90 29.70
N THR A 448 20.53 -13.48 30.11
CA THR A 448 20.47 -14.63 31.03
C THR A 448 20.67 -15.98 30.33
N GLN A 449 20.74 -16.02 29.00
CA GLN A 449 20.86 -17.25 28.18
C GLN A 449 22.02 -17.20 27.19
N PRO A 450 23.27 -17.08 27.63
CA PRO A 450 24.42 -16.85 26.75
C PRO A 450 24.73 -18.00 25.78
N SER A 451 24.25 -19.22 26.04
CA SER A 451 24.52 -20.43 25.25
C SER A 451 23.46 -20.77 24.20
N ARG A 452 22.42 -19.94 24.02
CA ARG A 452 21.37 -20.17 23.01
C ARG A 452 21.95 -20.01 21.61
N LYS A 453 21.55 -20.89 20.67
CA LYS A 453 21.82 -20.68 19.24
C LYS A 453 20.80 -19.69 18.68
N PRO A 454 21.25 -18.62 18.00
CA PRO A 454 20.37 -17.68 17.31
C PRO A 454 19.53 -18.37 16.23
N LEU A 455 18.32 -17.83 15.98
CA LEU A 455 17.52 -18.26 14.84
C LEU A 455 18.18 -17.79 13.55
N GLU A 456 18.34 -18.71 12.61
CA GLU A 456 18.71 -18.37 11.24
C GLU A 456 17.44 -17.99 10.45
N PRO A 457 17.59 -17.16 9.38
CA PRO A 457 16.49 -16.92 8.47
C PRO A 457 16.00 -18.27 7.95
N GLU A 458 14.70 -18.57 8.09
CA GLU A 458 14.13 -19.73 7.44
C GLU A 458 14.49 -19.65 5.95
N LYS A 459 15.21 -20.65 5.44
CA LYS A 459 15.30 -20.90 4.01
C LYS A 459 13.89 -21.28 3.55
N LYS A 460 13.06 -20.27 3.29
CA LYS A 460 11.72 -20.48 2.76
C LYS A 460 11.91 -21.23 1.45
N ASP A 461 11.49 -22.47 1.48
CA ASP A 461 11.37 -23.29 0.27
C ASP A 461 10.54 -22.45 -0.73
N LYS A 462 11.11 -22.08 -1.87
CA LYS A 462 10.50 -21.16 -2.86
C LYS A 462 9.14 -21.63 -3.37
N TYR A 463 8.65 -22.77 -2.87
CA TYR A 463 7.44 -23.46 -3.31
C TYR A 463 6.44 -23.80 -2.20
N ARG A 464 6.55 -23.27 -0.99
CA ARG A 464 5.42 -23.37 -0.06
C ARG A 464 4.25 -22.57 -0.61
N LYS A 465 3.37 -23.30 -1.29
CA LYS A 465 2.03 -22.89 -1.67
C LYS A 465 1.24 -22.51 -0.41
N HIS A 466 1.11 -21.21 -0.19
CA HIS A 466 0.02 -20.64 0.59
C HIS A 466 -0.56 -19.53 -0.30
N CYS A 467 -1.48 -19.93 -1.14
CA CYS A 467 -2.57 -19.06 -1.60
C CYS A 467 -3.72 -19.26 -0.66
#